data_5d6b65edc1013160912f228bfc9033c8
#
_entry.id   5d6b65edc1013160912f228bfc9033c8
#
_cell.length_a   1.000
_cell.length_b   1.000
_cell.length_c   1.000
_cell.angle_alpha   90.00
_cell.angle_beta   90.00
_cell.angle_gamma   90.00
#
_symmetry.space_group_name_H-M   'P 1'
#
loop_
_entity.id
_entity.type
_entity.pdbx_description
1 polymer ?
#
loop_
_entity_poly.entity_id
_entity_poly.type
_entity_poly.pdbx_seq_one_letter_code
_entity_poly.pdbx_strand_id
1 'polypeptide(L)'
;MWADLAVNGMTSLFKNVGSYLQADKEAKAKRQWQEYRNAMTRLADANNQNAITTNERLMEERISTQRFMVRRSSYVTSAAAEASAAAENTAGRSVNMVQFDVERNASMQQARLTDDLAAQYLQADQQRLNSAFQAATNQDFSFIPSPNIATYMLNFGTDLTNSYSKLTGKK
;
A
#
# COMPACT_ATOMS: atom_id res chain seq x y z
N MET A 1 53.26 36.98 -11.64
CA MET A 1 51.94 37.53 -12.02
C MET A 1 51.15 36.60 -12.95
N TRP A 2 51.60 36.34 -14.18
CA TRP A 2 50.83 35.41 -15.08
C TRP A 2 50.83 33.95 -14.60
N ALA A 3 51.92 33.48 -14.02
CA ALA A 3 51.99 32.14 -13.43
C ALA A 3 51.04 31.99 -12.24
N ASP A 4 50.96 33.01 -11.39
CA ASP A 4 50.06 32.99 -10.21
C ASP A 4 48.58 33.04 -10.63
N LEU A 5 48.26 33.76 -11.70
CA LEU A 5 46.91 33.78 -12.28
C LEU A 5 46.54 32.42 -12.87
N ALA A 6 47.50 31.77 -13.58
CA ALA A 6 47.28 30.43 -14.13
C ALA A 6 47.07 29.39 -13.03
N VAL A 7 47.88 29.41 -11.97
CA VAL A 7 47.75 28.48 -10.83
C VAL A 7 46.42 28.72 -10.09
N ASN A 8 46.05 29.96 -9.81
CA ASN A 8 44.80 30.28 -9.14
C ASN A 8 43.58 29.93 -10.02
N GLY A 9 43.68 30.17 -11.31
CA GLY A 9 42.65 29.80 -12.28
C GLY A 9 42.43 28.27 -12.36
N MET A 10 43.51 27.49 -12.43
CA MET A 10 43.40 26.03 -12.41
C MET A 10 42.82 25.52 -11.10
N THR A 11 43.28 26.06 -9.97
CA THR A 11 42.78 25.68 -8.64
C THR A 11 41.28 25.95 -8.49
N SER A 12 40.81 27.13 -8.94
CA SER A 12 39.40 27.48 -8.93
C SER A 12 38.58 26.59 -9.87
N LEU A 13 39.10 26.27 -11.04
CA LEU A 13 38.48 25.38 -11.99
C LEU A 13 38.29 23.96 -11.41
N PHE A 14 39.36 23.39 -10.84
CA PHE A 14 39.31 22.08 -10.19
C PHE A 14 38.32 22.07 -9.03
N LYS A 15 38.28 23.10 -8.20
CA LYS A 15 37.34 23.23 -7.10
C LYS A 15 35.90 23.29 -7.60
N ASN A 16 35.58 24.12 -8.59
CA ASN A 16 34.21 24.27 -9.11
C ASN A 16 33.74 23.02 -9.85
N VAL A 17 34.60 22.37 -10.65
CA VAL A 17 34.28 21.09 -11.31
C VAL A 17 34.11 19.97 -10.28
N GLY A 18 34.99 19.91 -9.28
CA GLY A 18 34.90 18.95 -8.19
C GLY A 18 33.56 19.09 -7.42
N SER A 19 33.20 20.32 -7.07
CA SER A 19 31.92 20.61 -6.39
C SER A 19 30.70 20.25 -7.24
N TYR A 20 30.74 20.52 -8.55
CA TYR A 20 29.67 20.08 -9.48
C TYR A 20 29.55 18.57 -9.53
N LEU A 21 30.62 17.82 -9.68
CA LEU A 21 30.61 16.36 -9.73
C LEU A 21 30.10 15.74 -8.44
N GLN A 22 30.45 16.33 -7.30
CA GLN A 22 29.94 15.90 -5.99
C GLN A 22 28.43 16.15 -5.89
N ALA A 23 27.96 17.35 -6.24
CA ALA A 23 26.55 17.70 -6.23
C ALA A 23 25.72 16.82 -7.18
N ASP A 24 26.25 16.46 -8.35
CA ASP A 24 25.58 15.56 -9.30
C ASP A 24 25.47 14.14 -8.72
N LYS A 25 26.54 13.63 -8.10
CA LYS A 25 26.50 12.33 -7.41
C LYS A 25 25.48 12.30 -6.28
N GLU A 26 25.44 13.36 -5.46
CA GLU A 26 24.47 13.49 -4.36
C GLU A 26 23.02 13.56 -4.89
N ALA A 27 22.78 14.33 -5.95
CA ALA A 27 21.46 14.41 -6.57
C ALA A 27 21.01 13.06 -7.14
N LYS A 28 21.91 12.32 -7.79
CA LYS A 28 21.64 10.96 -8.28
C LYS A 28 21.35 9.99 -7.14
N ALA A 29 22.15 10.00 -6.09
CA ALA A 29 21.96 9.15 -4.93
C ALA A 29 20.61 9.42 -4.23
N LYS A 30 20.23 10.71 -4.09
CA LYS A 30 18.93 11.09 -3.52
C LYS A 30 17.76 10.60 -4.37
N ARG A 31 17.84 10.68 -5.71
CA ARG A 31 16.80 10.15 -6.61
C ARG A 31 16.68 8.63 -6.50
N GLN A 32 17.79 7.91 -6.52
CA GLN A 32 17.79 6.46 -6.35
C GLN A 32 17.18 6.05 -5.01
N TRP A 33 17.49 6.78 -3.94
CA TRP A 33 16.91 6.55 -2.63
C TRP A 33 15.40 6.84 -2.58
N GLN A 34 14.95 7.90 -3.24
CA GLN A 34 13.54 8.25 -3.39
C GLN A 34 12.79 7.15 -4.17
N GLU A 35 13.34 6.70 -5.30
CA GLU A 35 12.78 5.61 -6.10
C GLU A 35 12.69 4.31 -5.30
N TYR A 36 13.74 3.97 -4.55
CA TYR A 36 13.76 2.79 -3.68
C TYR A 36 12.67 2.88 -2.61
N ARG A 37 12.56 3.99 -1.90
CA ARG A 37 11.50 4.19 -0.89
C ARG A 37 10.11 4.06 -1.50
N ASN A 38 9.88 4.69 -2.63
CA ASN A 38 8.59 4.62 -3.32
C ASN A 38 8.28 3.19 -3.77
N ALA A 39 9.27 2.44 -4.25
CA ALA A 39 9.11 1.02 -4.59
C ALA A 39 8.76 0.18 -3.36
N MET A 40 9.42 0.40 -2.22
CA MET A 40 9.13 -0.30 -0.97
C MET A 40 7.73 0.02 -0.43
N THR A 41 7.28 1.27 -0.55
CA THR A 41 5.91 1.67 -0.18
C THR A 41 4.86 0.95 -1.04
N ARG A 42 5.08 0.85 -2.34
CA ARG A 42 4.19 0.09 -3.25
C ARG A 42 4.19 -1.40 -2.94
N LEU A 43 5.34 -1.97 -2.63
CA LEU A 43 5.45 -3.38 -2.25
C LEU A 43 4.70 -3.66 -0.95
N ALA A 44 4.80 -2.78 0.05
CA ALA A 44 4.06 -2.89 1.29
C ALA A 44 2.54 -2.84 1.06
N ASP A 45 2.06 -1.92 0.20
CA ASP A 45 0.65 -1.86 -0.19
C ASP A 45 0.21 -3.14 -0.90
N ALA A 46 0.97 -3.64 -1.87
CA ALA A 46 0.66 -4.88 -2.57
C ALA A 46 0.56 -6.08 -1.60
N ASN A 47 1.45 -6.17 -0.61
CA ASN A 47 1.40 -7.20 0.41
C ASN A 47 0.15 -7.06 1.30
N ASN A 48 -0.24 -5.84 1.68
CA ASN A 48 -1.47 -5.59 2.42
C ASN A 48 -2.72 -5.99 1.60
N GLN A 49 -2.78 -5.64 0.32
CA GLN A 49 -3.86 -6.04 -0.58
C GLN A 49 -3.98 -7.57 -0.69
N ASN A 50 -2.84 -8.26 -0.81
CA ASN A 50 -2.81 -9.73 -0.83
C ASN A 50 -3.28 -10.34 0.49
N ALA A 51 -2.90 -9.76 1.63
CA ALA A 51 -3.36 -10.21 2.94
C ALA A 51 -4.87 -10.04 3.10
N ILE A 52 -5.44 -8.90 2.67
CA ILE A 52 -6.88 -8.65 2.68
C ILE A 52 -7.59 -9.70 1.81
N THR A 53 -7.12 -9.93 0.58
CA THR A 53 -7.71 -10.92 -0.34
C THR A 53 -7.65 -12.35 0.23
N THR A 54 -6.55 -12.69 0.90
CA THR A 54 -6.43 -13.99 1.57
C THR A 54 -7.42 -14.13 2.72
N ASN A 55 -7.58 -13.09 3.52
CA ASN A 55 -8.55 -13.07 4.62
C ASN A 55 -10.00 -13.19 4.11
N GLU A 56 -10.35 -12.53 3.01
CA GLU A 56 -11.66 -12.67 2.37
C GLU A 56 -11.94 -14.11 1.95
N ARG A 57 -10.98 -14.76 1.30
CA ARG A 57 -11.12 -16.17 0.91
C ARG A 57 -11.35 -17.09 2.11
N LEU A 58 -10.55 -16.94 3.17
CA LEU A 58 -10.70 -17.73 4.39
C LEU A 58 -12.07 -17.52 5.05
N MET A 59 -12.59 -16.32 4.93
CA MET A 59 -13.89 -15.96 5.45
C MET A 59 -15.04 -16.56 4.64
N GLU A 60 -14.97 -16.48 3.32
CA GLU A 60 -15.92 -17.14 2.41
C GLU A 60 -16.00 -18.64 2.70
N GLU A 61 -14.85 -19.29 2.86
CA GLU A 61 -14.76 -20.71 3.19
C GLU A 61 -15.41 -21.02 4.54
N ARG A 62 -15.14 -20.19 5.56
CA ARG A 62 -15.76 -20.33 6.88
C ARG A 62 -17.27 -20.18 6.82
N ILE A 63 -17.78 -19.16 6.13
CA ILE A 63 -19.21 -18.92 6.00
C ILE A 63 -19.87 -20.02 5.17
N SER A 64 -19.24 -20.50 4.11
CA SER A 64 -19.69 -21.63 3.33
C SER A 64 -19.85 -22.89 4.20
N THR A 65 -18.84 -23.18 5.02
CA THR A 65 -18.88 -24.30 5.97
C THR A 65 -20.00 -24.11 6.99
N GLN A 66 -20.19 -22.92 7.55
CA GLN A 66 -21.26 -22.62 8.49
C GLN A 66 -22.64 -22.79 7.83
N ARG A 67 -22.83 -22.30 6.62
CA ARG A 67 -24.07 -22.51 5.86
C ARG A 67 -24.37 -23.99 5.61
N PHE A 68 -23.34 -24.77 5.30
CA PHE A 68 -23.47 -26.21 5.16
C PHE A 68 -23.90 -26.85 6.48
N MET A 69 -23.30 -26.47 7.61
CA MET A 69 -23.66 -27.00 8.93
C MET A 69 -25.10 -26.64 9.34
N VAL A 70 -25.53 -25.38 9.04
CA VAL A 70 -26.93 -24.97 9.27
C VAL A 70 -27.90 -25.82 8.47
N ARG A 71 -27.64 -26.03 7.17
CA ARG A 71 -28.48 -26.88 6.33
C ARG A 71 -28.52 -28.33 6.81
N ARG A 72 -27.35 -28.89 7.16
CA ARG A 72 -27.25 -30.24 7.68
C ARG A 72 -28.02 -30.41 8.98
N SER A 73 -27.88 -29.48 9.92
CA SER A 73 -28.61 -29.48 11.18
C SER A 73 -30.12 -29.40 10.97
N SER A 74 -30.56 -28.49 10.11
CA SER A 74 -31.96 -28.37 9.75
C SER A 74 -32.53 -29.68 9.19
N TYR A 75 -31.80 -30.29 8.24
CA TYR A 75 -32.22 -31.58 7.65
C TYR A 75 -32.30 -32.69 8.70
N VAL A 76 -31.29 -32.84 9.56
CA VAL A 76 -31.28 -33.87 10.61
C VAL A 76 -32.40 -33.66 11.60
N THR A 77 -32.70 -32.41 11.98
CA THR A 77 -33.78 -32.09 12.93
C THR A 77 -35.16 -32.38 12.29
N SER A 78 -35.35 -32.01 11.03
CA SER A 78 -36.60 -32.33 10.32
C SER A 78 -36.80 -33.83 10.17
N ALA A 79 -35.77 -34.56 9.77
CA ALA A 79 -35.84 -36.02 9.65
C ALA A 79 -36.13 -36.74 11.00
N ALA A 80 -35.52 -36.23 12.08
CA ALA A 80 -35.76 -36.74 13.45
C ALA A 80 -37.23 -36.49 13.88
N ALA A 81 -37.78 -35.30 13.56
CA ALA A 81 -39.18 -34.99 13.85
C ALA A 81 -40.15 -35.89 13.06
N GLU A 82 -39.86 -36.17 11.81
CA GLU A 82 -40.63 -37.09 10.98
C GLU A 82 -40.59 -38.54 11.54
N ALA A 83 -39.39 -39.01 11.88
CA ALA A 83 -39.20 -40.33 12.43
C ALA A 83 -39.93 -40.51 13.76
N SER A 84 -39.87 -39.52 14.66
CA SER A 84 -40.60 -39.51 15.93
C SER A 84 -42.10 -39.52 15.73
N ALA A 85 -42.61 -38.71 14.83
CA ALA A 85 -44.03 -38.67 14.48
C ALA A 85 -44.55 -39.99 13.89
N ALA A 86 -43.75 -40.65 13.05
CA ALA A 86 -44.05 -41.95 12.49
C ALA A 86 -44.12 -43.06 13.58
N ALA A 87 -43.19 -43.01 14.53
CA ALA A 87 -43.13 -43.96 15.65
C ALA A 87 -44.34 -43.83 16.59
N GLU A 88 -44.83 -42.60 16.79
CA GLU A 88 -45.96 -42.29 17.68
C GLU A 88 -47.32 -42.36 16.93
N ASN A 89 -47.32 -42.71 15.65
CA ASN A 89 -48.48 -42.69 14.79
C ASN A 89 -49.27 -41.37 14.76
N THR A 90 -48.54 -40.28 15.04
CA THR A 90 -49.02 -38.87 15.07
C THR A 90 -48.59 -38.17 13.78
N ALA A 91 -49.28 -38.47 12.67
CA ALA A 91 -49.11 -37.71 11.44
C ALA A 91 -50.02 -36.47 11.48
N GLY A 92 -49.48 -35.30 11.21
CA GLY A 92 -50.36 -34.17 11.01
C GLY A 92 -49.76 -32.77 11.33
N ARG A 93 -50.64 -31.88 11.71
CA ARG A 93 -50.40 -30.42 11.84
C ARG A 93 -49.21 -30.04 12.73
N SER A 94 -48.94 -30.83 13.80
CA SER A 94 -47.83 -30.58 14.75
C SER A 94 -46.47 -30.82 14.11
N VAL A 95 -46.31 -31.85 13.27
CA VAL A 95 -45.03 -32.15 12.57
C VAL A 95 -44.74 -31.07 11.56
N ASN A 96 -45.74 -30.64 10.79
CA ASN A 96 -45.58 -29.55 9.83
C ASN A 96 -45.20 -28.23 10.50
N MET A 97 -45.70 -27.95 11.73
CA MET A 97 -45.28 -26.75 12.49
C MET A 97 -43.82 -26.82 12.92
N VAL A 98 -43.36 -27.99 13.40
CA VAL A 98 -41.96 -28.18 13.77
C VAL A 98 -41.04 -28.03 12.56
N GLN A 99 -41.41 -28.62 11.42
CA GLN A 99 -40.65 -28.46 10.17
C GLN A 99 -40.58 -26.99 9.75
N PHE A 100 -41.71 -26.29 9.76
CA PHE A 100 -41.76 -24.86 9.45
C PHE A 100 -40.85 -24.01 10.38
N ASP A 101 -40.85 -24.29 11.69
CA ASP A 101 -40.00 -23.60 12.65
C ASP A 101 -38.50 -23.89 12.41
N VAL A 102 -38.13 -25.12 12.09
CA VAL A 102 -36.77 -25.52 11.76
C VAL A 102 -36.31 -24.82 10.48
N GLU A 103 -37.13 -24.81 9.42
CA GLU A 103 -36.79 -24.11 8.17
C GLU A 103 -36.69 -22.60 8.35
N ARG A 104 -37.61 -22.02 9.11
CA ARG A 104 -37.56 -20.59 9.45
C ARG A 104 -36.29 -20.22 10.19
N ASN A 105 -35.90 -21.00 11.21
CA ASN A 105 -34.70 -20.79 11.98
C ASN A 105 -33.45 -20.95 11.11
N ALA A 106 -33.39 -21.95 10.25
CA ALA A 106 -32.29 -22.15 9.30
C ALA A 106 -32.17 -20.98 8.31
N SER A 107 -33.31 -20.51 7.77
CA SER A 107 -33.34 -19.35 6.87
C SER A 107 -32.86 -18.06 7.54
N MET A 108 -33.30 -17.82 8.79
CA MET A 108 -32.81 -16.66 9.55
C MET A 108 -31.30 -16.74 9.83
N GLN A 109 -30.77 -17.91 10.16
CA GLN A 109 -29.31 -18.08 10.35
C GLN A 109 -28.55 -17.87 9.03
N GLN A 110 -29.05 -18.38 7.90
CA GLN A 110 -28.43 -18.16 6.60
C GLN A 110 -28.47 -16.68 6.20
N ALA A 111 -29.56 -15.95 6.49
CA ALA A 111 -29.63 -14.51 6.26
C ALA A 111 -28.57 -13.76 7.07
N ARG A 112 -28.43 -14.05 8.37
CA ARG A 112 -27.39 -13.46 9.22
C ARG A 112 -25.97 -13.72 8.69
N LEU A 113 -25.69 -14.95 8.25
CA LEU A 113 -24.37 -15.28 7.65
C LEU A 113 -24.13 -14.52 6.34
N THR A 114 -25.20 -14.19 5.60
CA THR A 114 -25.09 -13.35 4.40
C THR A 114 -24.78 -11.89 4.76
N ASP A 115 -25.47 -11.36 5.77
CA ASP A 115 -25.28 -10.00 6.25
C ASP A 115 -23.87 -9.83 6.86
N ASP A 116 -23.41 -10.81 7.65
CA ASP A 116 -22.06 -10.85 8.20
C ASP A 116 -21.00 -10.84 7.09
N LEU A 117 -21.21 -11.62 6.03
CA LEU A 117 -20.31 -11.65 4.88
C LEU A 117 -20.26 -10.29 4.18
N ALA A 118 -21.42 -9.67 3.95
CA ALA A 118 -21.51 -8.36 3.32
C ALA A 118 -20.80 -7.27 4.15
N ALA A 119 -21.01 -7.28 5.48
CA ALA A 119 -20.34 -6.34 6.39
C ALA A 119 -18.81 -6.50 6.36
N GLN A 120 -18.34 -7.71 6.26
CA GLN A 120 -16.90 -7.99 6.22
C GLN A 120 -16.27 -7.62 4.87
N TYR A 121 -16.95 -7.76 3.76
CA TYR A 121 -16.51 -7.22 2.46
C TYR A 121 -16.39 -5.70 2.52
N LEU A 122 -17.39 -5.03 3.11
CA LEU A 122 -17.33 -3.58 3.27
C LEU A 122 -16.11 -3.14 4.11
N GLN A 123 -15.81 -3.88 5.17
CA GLN A 123 -14.62 -3.64 5.99
C GLN A 123 -13.32 -3.88 5.21
N ALA A 124 -13.26 -4.94 4.41
CA ALA A 124 -12.12 -5.24 3.56
C ALA A 124 -11.88 -4.13 2.52
N ASP A 125 -12.94 -3.63 1.89
CA ASP A 125 -12.85 -2.51 0.95
C ASP A 125 -12.36 -1.22 1.62
N GLN A 126 -12.83 -0.93 2.84
CA GLN A 126 -12.30 0.21 3.62
C GLN A 126 -10.82 0.04 3.95
N GLN A 127 -10.39 -1.17 4.29
CA GLN A 127 -8.96 -1.47 4.54
C GLN A 127 -8.14 -1.28 3.27
N ARG A 128 -8.63 -1.73 2.10
CA ARG A 128 -7.99 -1.52 0.81
C ARG A 128 -7.82 -0.03 0.49
N LEU A 129 -8.88 0.74 0.64
CA LEU A 129 -8.84 2.18 0.41
C LEU A 129 -7.85 2.87 1.34
N ASN A 130 -7.85 2.52 2.62
CA ASN A 130 -6.90 3.07 3.59
C ASN A 130 -5.45 2.71 3.26
N SER A 131 -5.18 1.47 2.87
CA SER A 131 -3.86 1.02 2.46
C SER A 131 -3.38 1.79 1.22
N ALA A 132 -4.22 1.90 0.19
CA ALA A 132 -3.91 2.64 -1.03
C ALA A 132 -3.66 4.13 -0.75
N PHE A 133 -4.48 4.75 0.11
CA PHE A 133 -4.29 6.13 0.51
C PHE A 133 -2.97 6.34 1.28
N GLN A 134 -2.65 5.47 2.22
CA GLN A 134 -1.37 5.51 2.94
C GLN A 134 -0.19 5.31 1.99
N ALA A 135 -0.29 4.39 1.05
CA ALA A 135 0.74 4.18 0.04
C ALA A 135 0.94 5.41 -0.85
N ALA A 136 -0.15 6.08 -1.25
CA ALA A 136 -0.08 7.29 -2.05
C ALA A 136 0.53 8.47 -1.26
N THR A 137 0.15 8.66 -0.01
CA THR A 137 0.66 9.76 0.83
C THR A 137 2.09 9.57 1.30
N ASN A 138 2.54 8.32 1.45
CA ASN A 138 3.90 7.99 1.86
C ASN A 138 4.92 7.98 0.72
N GLN A 139 4.47 8.09 -0.55
CA GLN A 139 5.35 8.26 -1.68
C GLN A 139 5.90 9.69 -1.71
N ASP A 140 7.20 9.78 -1.96
CA ASP A 140 7.90 11.06 -2.08
C ASP A 140 8.04 11.42 -3.56
N PHE A 141 7.32 12.45 -3.99
CA PHE A 141 7.37 13.01 -5.33
C PHE A 141 8.11 14.35 -5.37
N SER A 142 8.88 14.69 -4.33
CA SER A 142 9.64 15.91 -4.29
C SER A 142 10.62 15.98 -5.47
N PHE A 143 10.67 17.14 -6.12
CA PHE A 143 11.58 17.35 -7.23
C PHE A 143 13.02 17.51 -6.69
N ILE A 144 13.92 16.64 -7.12
CA ILE A 144 15.35 16.72 -6.83
C ILE A 144 16.05 17.35 -8.04
N PRO A 145 16.43 18.63 -7.98
CA PRO A 145 17.04 19.32 -9.10
C PRO A 145 18.41 18.73 -9.43
N SER A 146 18.71 18.68 -10.72
CA SER A 146 20.09 18.42 -11.17
C SER A 146 20.92 19.68 -10.99
N PRO A 147 22.16 19.58 -10.52
CA PRO A 147 23.04 20.73 -10.48
C PRO A 147 23.25 21.28 -11.89
N ASN A 148 23.19 22.62 -12.02
CA ASN A 148 23.38 23.28 -13.30
C ASN A 148 24.86 23.65 -13.46
N ILE A 149 25.54 23.06 -14.45
CA ILE A 149 26.93 23.31 -14.75
C ILE A 149 27.20 24.79 -15.03
N ALA A 150 26.26 25.53 -15.61
CA ALA A 150 26.42 26.95 -15.90
C ALA A 150 26.64 27.78 -14.62
N THR A 151 26.00 27.44 -13.50
CA THR A 151 26.20 28.12 -12.23
C THR A 151 27.63 27.95 -11.72
N TYR A 152 28.21 26.76 -11.86
CA TYR A 152 29.57 26.49 -11.46
C TYR A 152 30.60 27.16 -12.37
N MET A 153 30.29 27.25 -13.67
CA MET A 153 31.13 28.01 -14.63
C MET A 153 31.08 29.52 -14.39
N LEU A 154 29.95 30.09 -14.01
CA LEU A 154 29.81 31.48 -13.64
C LEU A 154 30.62 31.78 -12.38
N ASN A 155 30.56 30.90 -11.36
CA ASN A 155 31.39 31.04 -10.15
C ASN A 155 32.87 30.99 -10.46
N PHE A 156 33.29 30.12 -11.39
CA PHE A 156 34.67 30.11 -11.90
C PHE A 156 35.07 31.44 -12.54
N GLY A 157 34.20 32.00 -13.39
CA GLY A 157 34.44 33.31 -14.02
C GLY A 157 34.57 34.43 -12.99
N THR A 158 33.75 34.45 -11.96
CA THR A 158 33.85 35.45 -10.85
C THR A 158 35.10 35.27 -10.03
N ASP A 159 35.50 34.01 -9.74
CA ASP A 159 36.74 33.72 -9.01
C ASP A 159 37.96 34.19 -9.81
N LEU A 160 38.02 33.99 -11.13
CA LEU A 160 39.07 34.50 -12.00
C LEU A 160 39.12 36.02 -11.99
N THR A 161 38.00 36.71 -12.11
CA THR A 161 37.90 38.16 -12.11
C THR A 161 38.40 38.72 -10.77
N ASN A 162 37.99 38.11 -9.65
CA ASN A 162 38.43 38.49 -8.32
C ASN A 162 39.94 38.27 -8.12
N SER A 163 40.48 37.18 -8.64
CA SER A 163 41.91 36.90 -8.60
C SER A 163 42.71 37.91 -9.43
N TYR A 164 42.22 38.25 -10.60
CA TYR A 164 42.83 39.27 -11.47
C TYR A 164 42.82 40.66 -10.79
N SER A 165 41.68 41.07 -10.21
CA SER A 165 41.59 42.37 -9.52
C SER A 165 42.53 42.47 -8.31
N LYS A 166 42.71 41.41 -7.55
CA LYS A 166 43.65 41.34 -6.44
C LYS A 166 45.11 41.47 -6.91
N LEU A 167 45.48 40.87 -8.04
CA LEU A 167 46.80 40.90 -8.60
C LEU A 167 47.14 42.24 -9.24
N THR A 168 46.15 42.93 -9.80
CA THR A 168 46.36 44.23 -10.46
C THR A 168 46.14 45.41 -9.54
N GLY A 169 45.73 45.22 -8.29
CA GLY A 169 45.51 46.29 -7.33
C GLY A 169 44.39 47.27 -7.72
N LYS A 170 43.61 46.96 -8.74
CA LYS A 170 42.43 47.74 -9.14
C LYS A 170 41.24 47.27 -8.32
N LYS A 171 40.74 48.11 -7.44
CA LYS A 171 39.43 47.99 -6.79
C LYS A 171 38.34 48.38 -7.77
#